data_45fea808b536c7a3ed997881594e9e21
#
_entry.id   45fea808b536c7a3ed997881594e9e21
#
_cell.length_a   1.000
_cell.length_b   1.000
_cell.length_c   1.000
_cell.angle_alpha   90.00
_cell.angle_beta   90.00
_cell.angle_gamma   90.00
#
_symmetry.space_group_name_H-M   'P 1'
#
loop_
_entity.id
_entity.type
_entity.pdbx_description
1 polymer ?
#
loop_
_entity_poly.entity_id
_entity_poly.type
_entity_poly.pdbx_seq_one_letter_code
_entity_poly.pdbx_strand_id
1 'polypeptide(L)' 'KQKKLPQYNLIQKEGPSHSPTFTISLKVLNLKKIISSGSSIRDAEKNAASIALKIINEKSDT' A
#
# COMPACT_ATOMS: atom_id res chain seq x y z
N LYS A 1 18.46 12.51 -10.85
CA LYS A 1 18.27 11.95 -10.46
C LYS A 1 17.30 11.01 -10.34
N GLN A 2 17.42 10.03 -9.80
CA GLN A 2 16.59 9.12 -9.76
C GLN A 2 15.60 9.21 -8.69
N LYS A 3 14.36 9.24 -8.86
CA LYS A 3 13.44 9.19 -7.88
C LYS A 3 12.89 7.86 -7.84
N LYS A 4 12.97 7.15 -6.77
CA LYS A 4 12.42 5.86 -6.65
C LYS A 4 11.04 5.98 -6.12
N LEU A 5 10.06 5.76 -6.94
CA LEU A 5 8.67 5.84 -6.54
C LEU A 5 8.21 4.52 -5.96
N PRO A 6 7.27 4.54 -5.03
CA PRO A 6 6.72 3.30 -4.49
C PRO A 6 6.04 2.53 -5.59
N GLN A 7 6.12 1.23 -5.54
CA GLN A 7 5.49 0.39 -6.53
C GLN A 7 4.26 -0.25 -5.97
N TYR A 8 3.11 0.06 -6.53
CA TYR A 8 1.85 -0.51 -6.11
C TYR A 8 1.45 -1.57 -7.10
N ASN A 9 1.06 -2.72 -6.60
CA ASN A 9 0.59 -3.80 -7.46
C ASN A 9 -0.73 -4.32 -6.94
N LEU A 10 -1.68 -4.48 -7.83
CA LEU A 10 -2.96 -5.04 -7.46
C LEU A 10 -2.79 -6.55 -7.35
N ILE A 11 -3.01 -7.09 -6.17
CA ILE A 11 -2.86 -8.50 -5.93
C ILE A 11 -4.16 -9.24 -6.11
N GLN A 12 -5.25 -8.66 -5.65
CA GLN A 12 -6.49 -9.38 -5.62
C GLN A 12 -7.68 -8.44 -5.63
N LYS A 13 -8.76 -8.89 -6.19
CA LYS A 13 -9.99 -8.15 -6.15
C LYS A 13 -11.06 -9.15 -5.79
N GLU A 14 -11.75 -8.92 -4.71
CA GLU A 14 -12.77 -9.84 -4.21
C GLU A 14 -14.04 -9.12 -3.90
N GLY A 15 -15.08 -9.90 -3.65
CA GLY A 15 -16.34 -9.35 -3.23
C GLY A 15 -17.30 -9.12 -4.36
N PRO A 16 -18.54 -8.80 -4.04
CA PRO A 16 -19.55 -8.58 -5.07
C PRO A 16 -19.24 -7.32 -5.87
N SER A 17 -19.77 -7.26 -7.06
CA SER A 17 -19.46 -6.14 -7.94
C SER A 17 -19.91 -4.80 -7.38
N HIS A 18 -20.90 -4.78 -6.52
CA HIS A 18 -21.34 -3.52 -5.94
C HIS A 18 -20.56 -3.13 -4.70
N SER A 19 -19.71 -4.01 -4.23
CA SER A 19 -18.92 -3.69 -3.05
C SER A 19 -17.62 -4.48 -3.09
N PRO A 20 -16.77 -4.23 -4.06
CA PRO A 20 -15.54 -5.00 -4.20
C PRO A 20 -14.50 -4.57 -3.17
N THR A 21 -13.60 -5.49 -2.90
CA THR A 21 -12.46 -5.19 -2.05
C THR A 21 -11.22 -5.39 -2.89
N PHE A 22 -10.40 -4.37 -2.96
CA PHE A 22 -9.16 -4.43 -3.72
C PHE A 22 -7.99 -4.58 -2.76
N THR A 23 -7.12 -5.52 -3.03
CA THR A 23 -5.95 -5.72 -2.21
C THR A 23 -4.72 -5.40 -3.05
N ILE A 24 -3.86 -4.55 -2.54
CA ILE A 24 -2.66 -4.19 -3.26
C ILE A 24 -1.44 -4.45 -2.40
N SER A 25 -0.29 -4.52 -3.04
CA SER A 25 0.96 -4.57 -2.32
C SER A 25 1.74 -3.32 -2.67
N LEU A 26 2.44 -2.80 -1.70
CA LEU A 26 3.29 -1.63 -1.87
C LEU A 26 4.69 -2.03 -1.52
N LYS A 27 5.60 -1.81 -2.44
CA LYS A 27 6.99 -2.11 -2.19
C LYS A 27 7.76 -0.82 -2.13
N VAL A 28 8.36 -0.56 -1.01
CA VAL A 28 9.14 0.65 -0.84
C VAL A 28 10.58 0.25 -0.58
N LEU A 29 11.49 1.02 -1.13
CA LEU A 29 12.89 0.72 -0.98
C LEU A 29 13.26 0.54 0.47
N ASN A 30 13.95 -0.51 0.79
CA ASN A 30 14.40 -0.80 2.15
C ASN A 30 13.30 -1.17 3.13
N LEU A 31 12.10 -1.35 2.67
CA LEU A 31 11.02 -1.78 3.53
C LEU A 31 10.47 -3.08 3.02
N LYS A 32 9.83 -3.80 3.90
CA LYS A 32 9.21 -5.02 3.49
C LYS A 32 7.97 -4.70 2.70
N LYS A 33 7.48 -5.68 1.99
CA LYS A 33 6.28 -5.51 1.22
C LYS A 33 5.13 -5.24 2.18
N ILE A 34 4.34 -4.25 1.85
CA ILE A 34 3.18 -3.88 2.64
C ILE A 34 1.93 -4.27 1.88
N ILE A 35 1.02 -4.95 2.52
CA ILE A 35 -0.21 -5.38 1.90
C ILE A 35 -1.37 -4.64 2.54
N SER A 36 -2.23 -4.09 1.73
CA SER A 36 -3.34 -3.33 2.25
C SER A 36 -4.54 -3.49 1.33
N SER A 37 -5.71 -3.21 1.84
CA SER A 37 -6.91 -3.31 1.03
C SER A 37 -7.82 -2.11 1.24
N GLY A 38 -8.76 -1.97 0.36
CA GLY A 38 -9.72 -0.88 0.45
C GLY A 38 -10.84 -1.11 -0.53
N SER A 39 -11.84 -0.24 -0.49
CA SER A 39 -13.00 -0.39 -1.35
C SER A 39 -12.73 0.07 -2.77
N SER A 40 -11.58 0.65 -3.01
CA SER A 40 -11.15 1.00 -4.36
C SER A 40 -9.65 0.90 -4.38
N ILE A 41 -9.08 0.91 -5.59
CA ILE A 41 -7.63 0.85 -5.70
C ILE A 41 -7.01 2.06 -5.01
N ARG A 42 -7.61 3.22 -5.19
CA ARG A 42 -7.11 4.43 -4.56
C ARG A 42 -7.13 4.31 -3.03
N ASP A 43 -8.20 3.76 -2.48
CA ASP A 43 -8.30 3.60 -1.04
C ASP A 43 -7.26 2.61 -0.55
N ALA A 44 -7.06 1.53 -1.29
CA ALA A 44 -6.06 0.54 -0.91
C ALA A 44 -4.67 1.15 -0.92
N GLU A 45 -4.37 1.97 -1.93
CA GLU A 45 -3.07 2.63 -2.01
C GLU A 45 -2.88 3.61 -0.86
N LYS A 46 -3.93 4.33 -0.54
CA LYS A 46 -3.87 5.28 0.53
C LYS A 46 -3.60 4.58 1.85
N ASN A 47 -4.27 3.46 2.07
CA ASN A 47 -4.06 2.69 3.28
C ASN A 47 -2.64 2.14 3.35
N ALA A 48 -2.13 1.68 2.22
CA ALA A 48 -0.77 1.16 2.18
C ALA A 48 0.24 2.26 2.49
N ALA A 49 0.02 3.43 1.92
CA ALA A 49 0.92 4.55 2.16
C ALA A 49 0.91 4.96 3.63
N SER A 50 -0.25 4.90 4.24
CA SER A 50 -0.38 5.24 5.64
C SER A 50 0.44 4.28 6.51
N ILE A 51 0.37 3.00 6.19
CA ILE A 51 1.14 2.00 6.92
C ILE A 51 2.63 2.26 6.72
N ALA A 52 3.02 2.57 5.50
CA ALA A 52 4.42 2.81 5.20
C ALA A 52 4.95 4.00 6.00
N LEU A 53 4.17 5.07 6.07
CA LEU A 53 4.57 6.24 6.82
C LEU A 53 4.73 5.92 8.29
N LYS A 54 3.84 5.09 8.81
CA LYS A 54 3.93 4.73 10.20
C LYS A 54 5.20 3.96 10.47
N ILE A 55 5.55 3.04 9.60
CA ILE A 55 6.77 2.27 9.77
C ILE A 55 8.00 3.17 9.70
N ILE A 56 8.01 4.08 8.75
CA ILE A 56 9.13 4.99 8.59
C ILE A 56 9.29 5.87 9.81
N ASN A 57 8.18 6.39 10.32
CA ASN A 57 8.24 7.24 11.49
C ASN A 57 8.76 6.49 12.70
N GLU A 58 8.33 5.27 12.88
CA GLU A 58 8.79 4.49 14.01
C GLU A 58 10.29 4.25 13.94
N LYS A 59 10.77 4.00 12.74
CA LYS A 59 12.18 3.75 12.61
C LYS A 59 13.00 5.00 12.79
N SER A 60 12.52 6.11 12.34
CA SER A 60 13.33 7.31 12.47
C SER A 60 13.19 7.95 13.81
N ASP A 61 12.32 7.45 14.65
CA ASP A 61 12.13 8.06 15.89
C ASP A 61 13.18 7.74 16.90
N THR A 62 14.11 6.99 16.65
CA THR A 62 15.12 6.75 17.64
C THR A 62 16.27 7.69 17.53
#